data_b834a439f9c67f714acb17ca905e427e
#
_entry.id   b834a439f9c67f714acb17ca905e427e
#
_cell.length_a   1.000
_cell.length_b   1.000
_cell.length_c   1.000
_cell.angle_alpha   90.00
_cell.angle_beta   90.00
_cell.angle_gamma   90.00
#
_symmetry.space_group_name_H-M   'P 1'
#
loop_
_entity.id
_entity.type
_entity.pdbx_description
1 polymer ?
#
loop_
_entity_poly.entity_id
_entity_poly.type
_entity_poly.pdbx_seq_one_letter_code
_entity_poly.pdbx_strand_id
1 'polypeptide(L)'
;MDLQKRYVEIEGVKTHYIEAGSGPVLILIHGGGSGADAWGNWRGCLEAYAQHFRVIAVDMPGFGESDRPDPKDFDYGQTMRNRHMAGFVETIGAGKAVNLIGNSMGGATALGIAIERPELVRKLVLMGAAGLDVSNPDPAAKKALGSYDYTPEGMRKLVSFLAGSRFEISDEMVAYRHELTMRPGARAAMGAIHNRLKEDPMTYPRERISSVSCPTLVVGGKEDQVAVLARTYGYLDLIPNSWGFILPHAGHWVMIEAPEAFVAVTTAFLNGPGFEA
;
A
#
# COMPACT_ATOMS: atom_id res chain seq x y z
N MET A 1 -7.30 -14.17 18.23
CA MET A 1 -6.37 -13.01 18.13
C MET A 1 -7.11 -11.74 18.57
N ASP A 2 -6.47 -10.91 19.41
CA ASP A 2 -7.05 -9.63 19.86
C ASP A 2 -6.60 -8.52 18.89
N LEU A 3 -7.50 -8.17 17.96
CA LEU A 3 -7.32 -7.06 17.02
C LEU A 3 -7.80 -5.77 17.70
N GLN A 4 -6.90 -4.83 17.89
CA GLN A 4 -7.21 -3.57 18.56
C GLN A 4 -7.29 -2.44 17.53
N LYS A 5 -8.43 -1.75 17.45
CA LYS A 5 -8.56 -0.49 16.73
C LYS A 5 -7.97 0.63 17.59
N ARG A 6 -7.08 1.41 17.02
CA ARG A 6 -6.40 2.51 17.68
C ARG A 6 -6.37 3.75 16.83
N TYR A 7 -6.08 4.87 17.47
CA TYR A 7 -5.92 6.17 16.82
C TYR A 7 -4.69 6.87 17.38
N VAL A 8 -4.03 7.63 16.50
CA VAL A 8 -2.95 8.54 16.87
C VAL A 8 -3.13 9.83 16.08
N GLU A 9 -2.80 10.96 16.66
CA GLU A 9 -2.79 12.24 15.96
C GLU A 9 -1.41 12.49 15.37
N ILE A 10 -1.35 12.72 14.06
CA ILE A 10 -0.14 13.06 13.32
C ILE A 10 -0.41 14.36 12.56
N GLU A 11 0.31 15.41 12.88
CA GLU A 11 0.18 16.73 12.26
C GLU A 11 -1.30 17.23 12.20
N GLY A 12 -2.06 17.04 13.29
CA GLY A 12 -3.46 17.46 13.37
C GLY A 12 -4.46 16.55 12.66
N VAL A 13 -4.04 15.41 12.12
CA VAL A 13 -4.90 14.40 11.49
C VAL A 13 -5.00 13.18 12.38
N LYS A 14 -6.22 12.85 12.81
CA LYS A 14 -6.50 11.63 13.56
C LYS A 14 -6.39 10.43 12.63
N THR A 15 -5.35 9.63 12.84
CA THR A 15 -4.99 8.49 11.99
C THR A 15 -5.38 7.19 12.68
N HIS A 16 -6.26 6.42 12.03
CA HIS A 16 -6.69 5.10 12.50
C HIS A 16 -5.70 4.02 12.09
N TYR A 17 -5.55 3.02 12.97
CA TYR A 17 -4.83 1.80 12.63
C TYR A 17 -5.37 0.60 13.41
N ILE A 18 -5.13 -0.59 12.88
CA ILE A 18 -5.42 -1.88 13.50
C ILE A 18 -4.11 -2.47 13.97
N GLU A 19 -4.04 -2.89 15.23
CA GLU A 19 -2.84 -3.46 15.85
C GLU A 19 -3.10 -4.86 16.38
N ALA A 20 -2.12 -5.76 16.20
CA ALA A 20 -2.13 -7.10 16.79
C ALA A 20 -0.70 -7.63 17.00
N GLY A 21 -0.59 -8.65 17.84
CA GLY A 21 0.68 -9.35 18.09
C GLY A 21 1.69 -8.55 18.92
N SER A 22 2.90 -9.04 18.95
CA SER A 22 4.03 -8.45 19.69
C SER A 22 5.34 -8.75 18.96
N GLY A 23 6.43 -8.06 19.34
CA GLY A 23 7.75 -8.26 18.73
C GLY A 23 8.18 -7.10 17.84
N PRO A 24 9.02 -7.35 16.80
CA PRO A 24 9.44 -6.31 15.87
C PRO A 24 8.26 -5.65 15.18
N VAL A 25 8.31 -4.32 15.03
CA VAL A 25 7.21 -3.57 14.41
C VAL A 25 7.17 -3.84 12.91
N LEU A 26 5.97 -4.14 12.40
CA LEU A 26 5.63 -4.28 10.99
C LEU A 26 4.45 -3.37 10.65
N ILE A 27 4.66 -2.38 9.79
CA ILE A 27 3.61 -1.45 9.35
C ILE A 27 3.19 -1.80 7.93
N LEU A 28 1.87 -1.96 7.73
CA LEU A 28 1.22 -2.30 6.47
C LEU A 28 0.47 -1.06 5.95
N ILE A 29 0.87 -0.57 4.77
CA ILE A 29 0.30 0.63 4.14
C ILE A 29 -0.51 0.20 2.91
N HIS A 30 -1.82 0.47 2.92
CA HIS A 30 -2.75 0.03 1.89
C HIS A 30 -2.63 0.83 0.58
N GLY A 31 -3.23 0.34 -0.49
CA GLY A 31 -3.33 1.03 -1.78
C GLY A 31 -4.31 2.21 -1.77
N GLY A 32 -4.32 3.00 -2.85
CA GLY A 32 -5.11 4.25 -2.95
C GLY A 32 -6.37 4.15 -3.81
N GLY A 33 -6.82 2.97 -4.18
CA GLY A 33 -8.02 2.81 -5.00
C GLY A 33 -9.32 3.12 -4.24
N SER A 34 -10.38 3.46 -4.97
CA SER A 34 -11.71 3.68 -4.39
C SER A 34 -12.14 2.49 -3.53
N GLY A 35 -12.58 2.78 -2.31
CA GLY A 35 -12.97 1.76 -1.34
C GLY A 35 -11.79 0.98 -0.73
N ALA A 36 -10.57 1.52 -0.76
CA ALA A 36 -9.43 0.96 -0.04
C ALA A 36 -9.42 1.41 1.42
N ASP A 37 -8.95 0.55 2.28
CA ASP A 37 -8.60 0.81 3.67
C ASP A 37 -7.65 -0.28 4.19
N ALA A 38 -7.18 -0.12 5.41
CA ALA A 38 -6.30 -1.08 6.07
C ALA A 38 -6.94 -2.47 6.22
N TRP A 39 -8.19 -2.53 6.65
CA TRP A 39 -8.89 -3.79 6.85
C TRP A 39 -9.11 -4.54 5.53
N GLY A 40 -9.68 -3.88 4.53
CA GLY A 40 -9.95 -4.50 3.21
C GLY A 40 -8.69 -5.00 2.51
N ASN A 41 -7.56 -4.31 2.72
CA ASN A 41 -6.29 -4.73 2.11
C ASN A 41 -5.58 -5.86 2.90
N TRP A 42 -5.64 -5.85 4.24
CA TRP A 42 -4.71 -6.65 5.04
C TRP A 42 -5.34 -7.70 5.94
N ARG A 43 -6.70 -7.76 6.06
CA ARG A 43 -7.40 -8.69 6.98
C ARG A 43 -6.95 -10.14 6.83
N GLY A 44 -6.69 -10.59 5.60
CA GLY A 44 -6.23 -11.96 5.33
C GLY A 44 -4.80 -12.28 5.77
N CYS A 45 -4.01 -11.24 6.11
CA CYS A 45 -2.60 -11.40 6.49
C CYS A 45 -2.36 -11.13 7.98
N LEU A 46 -3.25 -10.37 8.66
CA LEU A 46 -3.00 -9.85 10.01
C LEU A 46 -2.74 -10.94 11.03
N GLU A 47 -3.53 -12.00 11.05
CA GLU A 47 -3.39 -13.09 12.03
C GLU A 47 -2.05 -13.81 11.91
N ALA A 48 -1.64 -14.10 10.68
CA ALA A 48 -0.37 -14.78 10.42
C ALA A 48 0.82 -13.87 10.78
N TYR A 49 0.77 -12.59 10.43
CA TYR A 49 1.84 -11.65 10.83
C TYR A 49 1.92 -11.45 12.35
N ALA A 50 0.78 -11.43 13.04
CA ALA A 50 0.74 -11.26 14.51
C ALA A 50 1.44 -12.39 15.29
N GLN A 51 1.71 -13.53 14.66
CA GLN A 51 2.51 -14.60 15.25
C GLN A 51 4.01 -14.22 15.36
N HIS A 52 4.47 -13.26 14.58
CA HIS A 52 5.88 -12.92 14.43
C HIS A 52 6.21 -11.45 14.72
N PHE A 53 5.22 -10.57 14.62
CA PHE A 53 5.39 -9.11 14.63
C PHE A 53 4.33 -8.44 15.50
N ARG A 54 4.68 -7.28 16.03
CA ARG A 54 3.69 -6.27 16.36
C ARG A 54 3.24 -5.65 15.03
N VAL A 55 2.16 -6.19 14.43
CA VAL A 55 1.66 -5.79 13.13
C VAL A 55 0.66 -4.64 13.26
N ILE A 56 0.80 -3.66 12.38
CA ILE A 56 0.02 -2.42 12.37
C ILE A 56 -0.42 -2.15 10.95
N ALA A 57 -1.73 -2.23 10.69
CA ALA A 57 -2.32 -1.85 9.42
C ALA A 57 -2.96 -0.47 9.57
N VAL A 58 -2.45 0.52 8.83
CA VAL A 58 -2.84 1.92 8.98
C VAL A 58 -3.76 2.37 7.86
N ASP A 59 -4.77 3.15 8.20
CA ASP A 59 -5.57 3.93 7.24
C ASP A 59 -4.88 5.26 6.95
N MET A 60 -4.47 5.48 5.71
CA MET A 60 -3.91 6.77 5.30
C MET A 60 -4.98 7.88 5.38
N PRO A 61 -4.58 9.17 5.54
CA PRO A 61 -5.52 10.30 5.49
C PRO A 61 -6.44 10.24 4.27
N GLY A 62 -7.74 10.41 4.50
CA GLY A 62 -8.76 10.31 3.45
C GLY A 62 -9.38 8.91 3.29
N PHE A 63 -8.86 7.89 3.95
CA PHE A 63 -9.29 6.49 3.83
C PHE A 63 -9.78 5.90 5.16
N GLY A 64 -10.49 4.79 5.06
CA GLY A 64 -10.91 3.95 6.19
C GLY A 64 -11.61 4.73 7.31
N GLU A 65 -11.07 4.65 8.52
CA GLU A 65 -11.54 5.35 9.71
C GLU A 65 -10.64 6.56 10.10
N SER A 66 -9.62 6.85 9.31
CA SER A 66 -8.82 8.08 9.46
C SER A 66 -9.60 9.31 9.04
N ASP A 67 -9.18 10.46 9.53
CA ASP A 67 -9.78 11.74 9.17
C ASP A 67 -9.72 11.99 7.65
N ARG A 68 -10.72 12.74 7.19
CA ARG A 68 -10.86 13.23 5.82
C ARG A 68 -10.91 14.74 5.85
N PRO A 69 -9.76 15.43 6.07
CA PRO A 69 -9.73 16.89 6.08
C PRO A 69 -10.32 17.48 4.80
N ASP A 70 -10.89 18.70 4.90
CA ASP A 70 -11.40 19.39 3.72
C ASP A 70 -10.25 19.61 2.71
N PRO A 71 -10.41 19.23 1.43
CA PRO A 71 -9.40 19.45 0.41
C PRO A 71 -9.00 20.93 0.18
N LYS A 72 -9.75 21.89 0.72
CA LYS A 72 -9.39 23.30 0.68
C LYS A 72 -8.26 23.63 1.65
N ASP A 73 -8.18 22.88 2.75
CA ASP A 73 -7.26 23.15 3.87
C ASP A 73 -6.17 22.07 3.97
N PHE A 74 -6.28 20.97 3.18
CA PHE A 74 -5.39 19.83 3.27
C PHE A 74 -4.90 19.36 1.90
N ASP A 75 -3.58 19.22 1.76
CA ASP A 75 -2.95 18.69 0.56
C ASP A 75 -2.96 17.15 0.56
N TYR A 76 -3.65 16.54 -0.42
CA TYR A 76 -3.71 15.09 -0.62
C TYR A 76 -2.62 14.55 -1.58
N GLY A 77 -1.55 15.31 -1.83
CA GLY A 77 -0.44 14.93 -2.70
C GLY A 77 0.46 13.84 -2.12
N GLN A 78 1.37 13.32 -2.93
CA GLN A 78 2.31 12.27 -2.52
C GLN A 78 3.31 12.80 -1.49
N THR A 79 3.79 14.03 -1.65
CA THR A 79 4.74 14.68 -0.73
C THR A 79 4.16 14.79 0.68
N MET A 80 2.91 15.27 0.80
CA MET A 80 2.21 15.33 2.09
C MET A 80 2.05 13.94 2.69
N ARG A 81 1.65 12.96 1.86
CA ARG A 81 1.42 11.58 2.32
C ARG A 81 2.71 10.96 2.86
N ASN A 82 3.85 11.16 2.19
CA ASN A 82 5.15 10.71 2.67
C ASN A 82 5.45 11.30 4.05
N ARG A 83 5.31 12.62 4.20
CA ARG A 83 5.59 13.33 5.45
C ARG A 83 4.69 12.83 6.59
N HIS A 84 3.38 12.76 6.35
CA HIS A 84 2.42 12.27 7.34
C HIS A 84 2.74 10.83 7.77
N MET A 85 2.98 9.95 6.79
CA MET A 85 3.25 8.55 7.09
C MET A 85 4.65 8.33 7.69
N ALA A 86 5.64 9.16 7.38
CA ALA A 86 6.93 9.15 8.09
C ALA A 86 6.75 9.51 9.56
N GLY A 87 5.96 10.55 9.87
CA GLY A 87 5.60 10.91 11.25
C GLY A 87 4.85 9.80 11.98
N PHE A 88 3.94 9.10 11.29
CA PHE A 88 3.27 7.92 11.82
C PHE A 88 4.28 6.79 12.14
N VAL A 89 5.15 6.46 11.20
CA VAL A 89 6.18 5.42 11.37
C VAL A 89 7.10 5.74 12.54
N GLU A 90 7.57 6.98 12.63
CA GLU A 90 8.45 7.45 13.72
C GLU A 90 7.76 7.34 15.09
N THR A 91 6.50 7.76 15.18
CA THR A 91 5.70 7.68 16.41
C THR A 91 5.45 6.24 16.83
N ILE A 92 5.00 5.38 15.93
CA ILE A 92 4.69 3.98 16.21
C ILE A 92 5.95 3.15 16.49
N GLY A 93 7.04 3.45 15.78
CA GLY A 93 8.36 2.83 15.99
C GLY A 93 9.11 3.34 17.21
N ALA A 94 8.58 4.38 17.89
CA ALA A 94 9.26 5.06 18.98
C ALA A 94 10.69 5.49 18.59
N GLY A 95 10.84 6.06 17.41
CA GLY A 95 12.11 6.52 16.85
C GLY A 95 13.07 5.40 16.38
N LYS A 96 12.63 4.14 16.37
CA LYS A 96 13.42 3.01 15.87
C LYS A 96 12.99 2.64 14.45
N ALA A 97 13.95 2.11 13.68
CA ALA A 97 13.66 1.57 12.36
C ALA A 97 12.68 0.39 12.43
N VAL A 98 11.66 0.42 11.55
CA VAL A 98 10.60 -0.60 11.47
C VAL A 98 10.60 -1.31 10.11
N ASN A 99 9.88 -2.42 10.02
CA ASN A 99 9.61 -3.05 8.74
C ASN A 99 8.37 -2.41 8.09
N LEU A 100 8.44 -2.14 6.79
CA LEU A 100 7.32 -1.58 6.02
C LEU A 100 6.90 -2.54 4.90
N ILE A 101 5.60 -2.72 4.74
CA ILE A 101 5.00 -3.31 3.54
C ILE A 101 4.03 -2.30 2.95
N GLY A 102 4.21 -1.94 1.68
CA GLY A 102 3.31 -1.03 0.98
C GLY A 102 2.73 -1.64 -0.28
N ASN A 103 1.41 -1.49 -0.46
CA ASN A 103 0.72 -1.85 -1.69
C ASN A 103 0.41 -0.62 -2.55
N SER A 104 0.70 -0.65 -3.85
CA SER A 104 0.29 0.39 -4.80
C SER A 104 0.70 1.80 -4.35
N MET A 105 -0.23 2.70 -4.08
CA MET A 105 0.01 4.03 -3.50
C MET A 105 0.74 3.94 -2.15
N GLY A 106 0.36 2.98 -1.30
CA GLY A 106 1.08 2.69 -0.06
C GLY A 106 2.50 2.21 -0.30
N GLY A 107 2.74 1.53 -1.44
CA GLY A 107 4.09 1.17 -1.90
C GLY A 107 4.93 2.38 -2.29
N ALA A 108 4.34 3.34 -3.03
CA ALA A 108 5.01 4.61 -3.31
C ALA A 108 5.32 5.38 -2.02
N THR A 109 4.39 5.36 -1.06
CA THR A 109 4.58 6.02 0.24
C THR A 109 5.70 5.36 1.05
N ALA A 110 5.72 4.03 1.15
CA ALA A 110 6.78 3.29 1.84
C ALA A 110 8.15 3.50 1.17
N LEU A 111 8.18 3.54 -0.16
CA LEU A 111 9.37 3.87 -0.94
C LEU A 111 9.84 5.30 -0.66
N GLY A 112 8.90 6.27 -0.64
CA GLY A 112 9.20 7.66 -0.31
C GLY A 112 9.82 7.81 1.07
N ILE A 113 9.28 7.12 2.07
CA ILE A 113 9.87 7.08 3.42
C ILE A 113 11.28 6.50 3.39
N ALA A 114 11.50 5.38 2.69
CA ALA A 114 12.83 4.77 2.58
C ALA A 114 13.85 5.67 1.86
N ILE A 115 13.41 6.52 0.95
CA ILE A 115 14.24 7.51 0.24
C ILE A 115 14.54 8.74 1.11
N GLU A 116 13.54 9.27 1.81
CA GLU A 116 13.62 10.56 2.51
C GLU A 116 14.04 10.42 3.97
N ARG A 117 13.70 9.30 4.59
CA ARG A 117 13.94 9.00 6.01
C ARG A 117 14.46 7.55 6.16
N PRO A 118 15.61 7.20 5.54
CA PRO A 118 16.13 5.82 5.51
C PRO A 118 16.35 5.24 6.92
N GLU A 119 16.62 6.08 7.90
CA GLU A 119 16.81 5.68 9.31
C GLU A 119 15.54 5.09 9.95
N LEU A 120 14.35 5.35 9.37
CA LEU A 120 13.09 4.81 9.87
C LEU A 120 12.78 3.40 9.30
N VAL A 121 13.49 2.95 8.26
CA VAL A 121 13.13 1.73 7.53
C VAL A 121 14.21 0.66 7.69
N ARG A 122 13.86 -0.42 8.39
CA ARG A 122 14.72 -1.58 8.56
C ARG A 122 14.72 -2.48 7.34
N LYS A 123 13.54 -2.83 6.85
CA LYS A 123 13.32 -3.61 5.63
C LYS A 123 12.05 -3.13 4.94
N LEU A 124 12.06 -3.19 3.63
CA LEU A 124 10.99 -2.70 2.76
C LEU A 124 10.39 -3.83 1.93
N VAL A 125 9.06 -3.90 1.83
CA VAL A 125 8.35 -4.75 0.86
C VAL A 125 7.48 -3.87 -0.02
N LEU A 126 7.74 -3.92 -1.33
CA LEU A 126 7.01 -3.20 -2.37
C LEU A 126 6.09 -4.18 -3.11
N MET A 127 4.78 -4.16 -2.85
CA MET A 127 3.81 -5.05 -3.47
C MET A 127 2.94 -4.29 -4.47
N GLY A 128 3.07 -4.60 -5.78
CA GLY A 128 2.37 -3.89 -6.85
C GLY A 128 2.55 -2.37 -6.74
N ALA A 129 3.74 -1.92 -6.29
CA ALA A 129 3.97 -0.56 -5.85
C ALA A 129 3.94 0.46 -6.99
N ALA A 130 3.30 1.61 -6.77
CA ALA A 130 3.60 2.82 -7.52
C ALA A 130 4.97 3.38 -7.06
N GLY A 131 5.51 4.39 -7.73
CA GLY A 131 6.81 4.98 -7.37
C GLY A 131 7.79 5.02 -8.54
N LEU A 132 7.77 4.04 -9.42
CA LEU A 132 8.57 4.03 -10.66
C LEU A 132 7.66 4.33 -11.86
N ASP A 133 8.09 5.25 -12.71
CA ASP A 133 7.36 5.62 -13.94
C ASP A 133 7.52 4.54 -15.01
N VAL A 134 6.75 3.48 -14.84
CA VAL A 134 6.50 2.41 -15.81
C VAL A 134 5.01 2.13 -15.79
N SER A 135 4.30 2.58 -16.81
CA SER A 135 2.85 2.42 -16.92
C SER A 135 2.47 1.28 -17.85
N ASN A 136 1.26 0.75 -17.65
CA ASN A 136 0.67 -0.15 -18.63
C ASN A 136 0.52 0.59 -19.97
N PRO A 137 1.03 0.04 -21.07
CA PRO A 137 0.89 0.66 -22.40
C PRO A 137 -0.55 0.64 -22.90
N ASP A 138 -1.44 -0.21 -22.36
CA ASP A 138 -2.85 -0.27 -22.75
C ASP A 138 -3.62 0.94 -22.18
N PRO A 139 -4.18 1.82 -23.06
CA PRO A 139 -5.00 2.95 -22.62
C PRO A 139 -6.25 2.52 -21.83
N ALA A 140 -6.78 1.30 -22.07
CA ALA A 140 -7.93 0.78 -21.37
C ALA A 140 -7.66 0.61 -19.87
N ALA A 141 -6.43 0.32 -19.49
CA ALA A 141 -6.03 0.19 -18.09
C ALA A 141 -6.22 1.51 -17.30
N LYS A 142 -5.79 2.64 -17.88
CA LYS A 142 -5.97 3.96 -17.26
C LYS A 142 -7.45 4.33 -17.16
N LYS A 143 -8.24 4.01 -18.20
CA LYS A 143 -9.68 4.26 -18.22
C LYS A 143 -10.40 3.43 -17.16
N ALA A 144 -10.04 2.15 -16.97
CA ALA A 144 -10.67 1.27 -16.00
C ALA A 144 -10.52 1.81 -14.57
N LEU A 145 -9.33 2.27 -14.19
CA LEU A 145 -9.08 2.86 -12.87
C LEU A 145 -9.87 4.15 -12.60
N GLY A 146 -10.08 4.98 -13.63
CA GLY A 146 -10.79 6.26 -13.53
C GLY A 146 -12.29 6.18 -13.77
N SER A 147 -12.84 5.01 -14.10
CA SER A 147 -14.23 4.86 -14.57
C SER A 147 -15.22 4.44 -13.47
N TYR A 148 -14.80 4.40 -12.21
CA TYR A 148 -15.69 4.04 -11.11
C TYR A 148 -16.81 5.07 -10.94
N ASP A 149 -18.05 4.63 -11.09
CA ASP A 149 -19.26 5.45 -11.13
C ASP A 149 -20.04 5.49 -9.80
N TYR A 150 -19.42 5.01 -8.72
CA TYR A 150 -20.00 4.91 -7.38
C TYR A 150 -21.25 4.01 -7.32
N THR A 151 -21.33 3.01 -8.18
CA THR A 151 -22.33 1.94 -8.09
C THR A 151 -21.69 0.61 -7.64
N PRO A 152 -22.47 -0.33 -7.07
CA PRO A 152 -21.95 -1.68 -6.76
C PRO A 152 -21.42 -2.40 -8.01
N GLU A 153 -22.09 -2.25 -9.17
CA GLU A 153 -21.66 -2.82 -10.45
C GLU A 153 -20.34 -2.21 -10.92
N GLY A 154 -20.18 -0.89 -10.77
CA GLY A 154 -18.93 -0.18 -11.05
C GLY A 154 -17.81 -0.65 -10.13
N MET A 155 -18.11 -0.89 -8.83
CA MET A 155 -17.13 -1.45 -7.90
C MET A 155 -16.72 -2.87 -8.30
N ARG A 156 -17.65 -3.73 -8.71
CA ARG A 156 -17.32 -5.06 -9.20
C ARG A 156 -16.40 -5.02 -10.43
N LYS A 157 -16.67 -4.11 -11.38
CA LYS A 157 -15.80 -3.91 -12.55
C LYS A 157 -14.39 -3.45 -12.15
N LEU A 158 -14.30 -2.53 -11.20
CA LEU A 158 -13.01 -2.06 -10.68
C LEU A 158 -12.22 -3.19 -10.00
N VAL A 159 -12.88 -3.99 -9.15
CA VAL A 159 -12.27 -5.14 -8.50
C VAL A 159 -11.81 -6.19 -9.52
N SER A 160 -12.64 -6.48 -10.54
CA SER A 160 -12.30 -7.42 -11.63
C SER A 160 -11.06 -6.98 -12.42
N PHE A 161 -10.86 -5.67 -12.59
CA PHE A 161 -9.69 -5.14 -13.26
C PHE A 161 -8.41 -5.27 -12.40
N LEU A 162 -8.56 -5.19 -11.08
CA LEU A 162 -7.44 -5.27 -10.14
C LEU A 162 -7.02 -6.71 -9.81
N ALA A 163 -7.95 -7.64 -9.83
CA ALA A 163 -7.73 -9.04 -9.48
C ALA A 163 -7.20 -9.87 -10.66
N GLY A 164 -6.47 -10.92 -10.36
CA GLY A 164 -6.04 -11.93 -11.33
C GLY A 164 -7.19 -12.85 -11.75
N SER A 165 -6.99 -13.58 -12.84
CA SER A 165 -8.02 -14.39 -13.52
C SER A 165 -8.61 -15.53 -12.69
N ARG A 166 -7.94 -15.95 -11.62
CA ARG A 166 -8.39 -17.02 -10.73
C ARG A 166 -9.03 -16.53 -9.43
N PHE A 167 -9.06 -15.22 -9.20
CA PHE A 167 -9.62 -14.68 -7.97
C PHE A 167 -11.13 -14.59 -8.03
N GLU A 168 -11.81 -15.22 -7.06
CA GLU A 168 -13.26 -15.15 -6.92
C GLU A 168 -13.69 -13.89 -6.16
N ILE A 169 -14.40 -13.02 -6.85
CA ILE A 169 -14.87 -11.75 -6.30
C ILE A 169 -16.20 -11.96 -5.59
N SER A 170 -16.17 -11.92 -4.26
CA SER A 170 -17.39 -12.06 -3.44
C SER A 170 -18.26 -10.79 -3.46
N ASP A 171 -19.57 -10.98 -3.30
CA ASP A 171 -20.51 -9.86 -3.12
C ASP A 171 -20.20 -9.06 -1.86
N GLU A 172 -19.73 -9.73 -0.80
CA GLU A 172 -19.30 -9.08 0.44
C GLU A 172 -18.16 -8.09 0.20
N MET A 173 -17.13 -8.50 -0.55
CA MET A 173 -16.01 -7.61 -0.89
C MET A 173 -16.50 -6.40 -1.69
N VAL A 174 -17.35 -6.59 -2.66
CA VAL A 174 -17.91 -5.50 -3.49
C VAL A 174 -18.72 -4.55 -2.62
N ALA A 175 -19.62 -5.08 -1.79
CA ALA A 175 -20.45 -4.28 -0.90
C ALA A 175 -19.62 -3.48 0.11
N TYR A 176 -18.64 -4.13 0.74
CA TYR A 176 -17.72 -3.49 1.69
C TYR A 176 -16.96 -2.33 1.06
N ARG A 177 -16.33 -2.56 -0.09
CA ARG A 177 -15.55 -1.52 -0.77
C ARG A 177 -16.44 -0.38 -1.28
N HIS A 178 -17.64 -0.70 -1.77
CA HIS A 178 -18.61 0.30 -2.19
C HIS A 178 -19.05 1.16 -1.01
N GLU A 179 -19.41 0.57 0.14
CA GLU A 179 -19.78 1.28 1.36
C GLU A 179 -18.72 2.31 1.79
N LEU A 180 -17.42 1.93 1.76
CA LEU A 180 -16.33 2.84 2.09
C LEU A 180 -16.33 4.10 1.21
N THR A 181 -16.70 3.98 -0.07
CA THR A 181 -16.77 5.14 -0.98
C THR A 181 -17.95 6.05 -0.72
N MET A 182 -18.97 5.55 0.02
CA MET A 182 -20.18 6.31 0.36
C MET A 182 -20.07 7.05 1.71
N ARG A 183 -18.99 6.83 2.45
CA ARG A 183 -18.76 7.51 3.74
C ARG A 183 -18.59 9.02 3.53
N PRO A 184 -19.02 9.85 4.51
CA PRO A 184 -18.86 11.29 4.44
C PRO A 184 -17.41 11.71 4.13
N GLY A 185 -17.22 12.61 3.17
CA GLY A 185 -15.91 13.10 2.75
C GLY A 185 -15.11 12.17 1.83
N ALA A 186 -15.45 10.88 1.70
CA ALA A 186 -14.67 9.91 0.92
C ALA A 186 -14.53 10.30 -0.56
N ARG A 187 -15.61 10.77 -1.18
CA ARG A 187 -15.58 11.23 -2.59
C ARG A 187 -14.75 12.49 -2.77
N ALA A 188 -14.84 13.44 -1.82
CA ALA A 188 -14.06 14.67 -1.87
C ALA A 188 -12.57 14.39 -1.73
N ALA A 189 -12.18 13.56 -0.75
CA ALA A 189 -10.79 13.14 -0.55
C ALA A 189 -10.24 12.40 -1.78
N MET A 190 -10.99 11.45 -2.34
CA MET A 190 -10.58 10.73 -3.55
C MET A 190 -10.42 11.65 -4.76
N GLY A 191 -11.33 12.61 -4.95
CA GLY A 191 -11.23 13.62 -5.99
C GLY A 191 -9.98 14.49 -5.82
N ALA A 192 -9.67 14.89 -4.60
CA ALA A 192 -8.47 15.66 -4.28
C ALA A 192 -7.18 14.87 -4.59
N ILE A 193 -7.14 13.59 -4.18
CA ILE A 193 -6.01 12.70 -4.51
C ILE A 193 -5.81 12.63 -6.03
N HIS A 194 -6.87 12.39 -6.81
CA HIS A 194 -6.77 12.30 -8.25
C HIS A 194 -6.31 13.62 -8.91
N ASN A 195 -6.79 14.74 -8.40
CA ASN A 195 -6.38 16.06 -8.94
C ASN A 195 -4.90 16.33 -8.67
N ARG A 196 -4.40 15.97 -7.49
CA ARG A 196 -2.99 16.16 -7.12
C ARG A 196 -2.02 15.29 -7.92
N LEU A 197 -2.46 14.13 -8.45
CA LEU A 197 -1.59 13.28 -9.27
C LEU A 197 -0.99 13.97 -10.52
N LYS A 198 -1.59 15.07 -10.97
CA LYS A 198 -1.07 15.84 -12.12
C LYS A 198 0.14 16.70 -11.75
N GLU A 199 0.19 17.18 -10.51
CA GLU A 199 1.19 18.14 -10.01
C GLU A 199 2.21 17.46 -9.09
N ASP A 200 1.75 16.48 -8.31
CA ASP A 200 2.55 15.69 -7.38
C ASP A 200 2.29 14.18 -7.64
N PRO A 201 2.88 13.63 -8.71
CA PRO A 201 2.67 12.23 -9.09
C PRO A 201 3.28 11.27 -8.08
N MET A 202 2.72 10.07 -8.00
CA MET A 202 3.25 8.99 -7.17
C MET A 202 4.51 8.34 -7.80
N THR A 203 5.45 9.15 -8.28
CA THR A 203 6.68 8.64 -8.93
C THR A 203 7.90 9.35 -8.41
N TYR A 204 9.02 8.65 -8.39
CA TYR A 204 10.33 9.17 -7.98
C TYR A 204 11.33 9.06 -9.12
N PRO A 205 12.29 9.99 -9.22
CA PRO A 205 13.42 9.86 -10.13
C PRO A 205 14.18 8.55 -9.90
N ARG A 206 14.65 7.92 -10.97
CA ARG A 206 15.35 6.62 -10.92
C ARG A 206 16.54 6.66 -9.96
N GLU A 207 17.27 7.76 -9.94
CA GLU A 207 18.43 7.99 -9.06
C GLU A 207 18.04 7.98 -7.58
N ARG A 208 16.84 8.50 -7.26
CA ARG A 208 16.30 8.45 -5.88
C ARG A 208 15.89 7.03 -5.50
N ILE A 209 15.31 6.26 -6.41
CA ILE A 209 14.98 4.84 -6.18
C ILE A 209 16.27 4.03 -5.97
N SER A 210 17.31 4.29 -6.75
CA SER A 210 18.61 3.61 -6.62
C SER A 210 19.35 3.96 -5.32
N SER A 211 18.96 5.02 -4.62
CA SER A 211 19.55 5.38 -3.32
C SER A 211 18.95 4.61 -2.14
N VAL A 212 17.92 3.79 -2.36
CA VAL A 212 17.34 2.94 -1.30
C VAL A 212 18.37 1.94 -0.81
N SER A 213 18.75 2.06 0.45
CA SER A 213 19.81 1.26 1.07
C SER A 213 19.32 0.07 1.89
N CYS A 214 18.07 0.12 2.37
CA CYS A 214 17.51 -0.98 3.16
C CYS A 214 17.22 -2.21 2.28
N PRO A 215 17.35 -3.44 2.83
CA PRO A 215 16.94 -4.65 2.13
C PRO A 215 15.48 -4.53 1.66
N THR A 216 15.23 -4.81 0.38
CA THR A 216 13.92 -4.61 -0.27
C THR A 216 13.43 -5.87 -0.96
N LEU A 217 12.22 -6.32 -0.66
CA LEU A 217 11.53 -7.37 -1.41
C LEU A 217 10.49 -6.73 -2.34
N VAL A 218 10.58 -7.00 -3.63
CA VAL A 218 9.62 -6.55 -4.64
C VAL A 218 8.68 -7.69 -4.98
N VAL A 219 7.38 -7.50 -4.74
CA VAL A 219 6.35 -8.53 -4.99
C VAL A 219 5.44 -8.05 -6.13
N GLY A 220 5.21 -8.93 -7.10
CA GLY A 220 4.32 -8.66 -8.23
C GLY A 220 3.43 -9.84 -8.59
N GLY A 221 2.23 -9.55 -9.08
CA GLY A 221 1.38 -10.52 -9.76
C GLY A 221 1.66 -10.53 -11.26
N LYS A 222 1.70 -11.72 -11.88
CA LYS A 222 1.93 -11.82 -13.33
C LYS A 222 0.82 -11.20 -14.18
N GLU A 223 -0.38 -11.10 -13.63
CA GLU A 223 -1.57 -10.58 -14.29
C GLU A 223 -1.93 -9.15 -13.82
N ASP A 224 -1.03 -8.49 -13.08
CA ASP A 224 -1.23 -7.11 -12.62
C ASP A 224 -1.30 -6.14 -13.83
N GLN A 225 -2.48 -5.55 -14.05
CA GLN A 225 -2.73 -4.59 -15.12
C GLN A 225 -2.46 -3.14 -14.70
N VAL A 226 -2.18 -2.89 -13.43
CA VAL A 226 -1.91 -1.56 -12.86
C VAL A 226 -0.42 -1.34 -12.68
N ALA A 227 0.22 -2.16 -11.85
CA ALA A 227 1.66 -2.18 -11.66
C ALA A 227 2.25 -3.31 -12.50
N VAL A 228 2.21 -3.13 -13.81
CA VAL A 228 2.65 -4.17 -14.77
C VAL A 228 4.00 -4.76 -14.39
N LEU A 229 4.21 -6.02 -14.73
CA LEU A 229 5.40 -6.80 -14.34
C LEU A 229 6.72 -6.10 -14.71
N ALA A 230 6.73 -5.30 -15.78
CA ALA A 230 7.87 -4.47 -16.15
C ALA A 230 8.27 -3.46 -15.06
N ARG A 231 7.33 -2.98 -14.24
CA ARG A 231 7.64 -2.11 -13.08
C ARG A 231 8.31 -2.90 -11.97
N THR A 232 7.86 -4.12 -11.71
CA THR A 232 8.51 -5.03 -10.75
C THR A 232 9.97 -5.27 -11.11
N TYR A 233 10.26 -5.60 -12.38
CA TYR A 233 11.63 -5.75 -12.87
C TYR A 233 12.42 -4.45 -12.79
N GLY A 234 11.79 -3.30 -13.11
CA GLY A 234 12.44 -2.00 -13.00
C GLY A 234 12.90 -1.66 -11.57
N TYR A 235 12.16 -2.08 -10.55
CA TYR A 235 12.61 -1.94 -9.16
C TYR A 235 13.81 -2.85 -8.85
N LEU A 236 13.79 -4.09 -9.32
CA LEU A 236 14.91 -5.02 -9.13
C LEU A 236 16.20 -4.54 -9.82
N ASP A 237 16.07 -3.87 -10.97
CA ASP A 237 17.19 -3.27 -11.67
C ASP A 237 17.77 -2.04 -10.95
N LEU A 238 16.90 -1.29 -10.24
CA LEU A 238 17.28 -0.01 -9.64
C LEU A 238 17.75 -0.12 -8.19
N ILE A 239 17.10 -0.96 -7.38
CA ILE A 239 17.41 -1.08 -5.95
C ILE A 239 18.49 -2.12 -5.75
N PRO A 240 19.71 -1.72 -5.34
CA PRO A 240 20.86 -2.64 -5.32
C PRO A 240 20.66 -3.86 -4.42
N ASN A 241 20.01 -3.66 -3.26
CA ASN A 241 19.78 -4.72 -2.27
C ASN A 241 18.32 -5.19 -2.33
N SER A 242 17.93 -5.80 -3.48
CA SER A 242 16.54 -6.21 -3.71
C SER A 242 16.40 -7.66 -4.18
N TRP A 243 15.26 -8.26 -3.79
CA TRP A 243 14.81 -9.60 -4.20
C TRP A 243 13.43 -9.49 -4.84
N GLY A 244 13.12 -10.41 -5.74
CA GLY A 244 11.83 -10.48 -6.43
C GLY A 244 11.04 -11.71 -6.05
N PHE A 245 9.71 -11.54 -5.86
CA PHE A 245 8.76 -12.63 -5.77
C PHE A 245 7.58 -12.35 -6.70
N ILE A 246 7.38 -13.22 -7.71
CA ILE A 246 6.36 -13.02 -8.73
C ILE A 246 5.39 -14.18 -8.71
N LEU A 247 4.11 -13.89 -8.44
CA LEU A 247 3.05 -14.88 -8.38
C LEU A 247 2.38 -15.09 -9.74
N PRO A 248 2.29 -16.33 -10.24
CA PRO A 248 1.44 -16.64 -11.39
C PRO A 248 -0.05 -16.49 -11.01
N HIS A 249 -0.88 -16.09 -11.97
CA HIS A 249 -2.34 -15.97 -11.82
C HIS A 249 -2.82 -14.97 -10.74
N ALA A 250 -1.96 -14.12 -10.23
CA ALA A 250 -2.29 -13.03 -9.34
C ALA A 250 -2.24 -11.68 -10.09
N GLY A 251 -3.17 -10.80 -9.75
CA GLY A 251 -3.26 -9.43 -10.23
C GLY A 251 -2.56 -8.45 -9.29
N HIS A 252 -3.22 -7.31 -9.07
CA HIS A 252 -2.70 -6.19 -8.30
C HIS A 252 -2.66 -6.40 -6.78
N TRP A 253 -3.36 -7.41 -6.28
CA TRP A 253 -3.56 -7.63 -4.85
C TRP A 253 -3.07 -9.00 -4.39
N VAL A 254 -1.79 -9.30 -4.60
CA VAL A 254 -1.18 -10.59 -4.20
C VAL A 254 -1.50 -10.96 -2.75
N MET A 255 -1.53 -9.97 -1.83
CA MET A 255 -1.84 -10.17 -0.41
C MET A 255 -3.32 -10.52 -0.14
N ILE A 256 -4.22 -10.23 -1.08
CA ILE A 256 -5.65 -10.61 -1.02
C ILE A 256 -5.89 -11.91 -1.77
N GLU A 257 -5.25 -12.06 -2.92
CA GLU A 257 -5.47 -13.17 -3.86
C GLU A 257 -4.76 -14.46 -3.43
N ALA A 258 -3.61 -14.32 -2.75
CA ALA A 258 -2.82 -15.44 -2.26
C ALA A 258 -2.16 -15.09 -0.90
N PRO A 259 -2.95 -14.82 0.15
CA PRO A 259 -2.45 -14.32 1.44
C PRO A 259 -1.43 -15.25 2.08
N GLU A 260 -1.62 -16.56 1.99
CA GLU A 260 -0.70 -17.56 2.57
C GLU A 260 0.68 -17.50 1.92
N ALA A 261 0.76 -17.49 0.59
CA ALA A 261 2.02 -17.40 -0.15
C ALA A 261 2.70 -16.04 0.09
N PHE A 262 1.92 -14.95 0.11
CA PHE A 262 2.41 -13.61 0.39
C PHE A 262 3.01 -13.51 1.81
N VAL A 263 2.29 -13.96 2.81
CA VAL A 263 2.76 -13.93 4.22
C VAL A 263 3.99 -14.81 4.38
N ALA A 264 4.01 -16.01 3.80
CA ALA A 264 5.15 -16.92 3.92
C ALA A 264 6.45 -16.28 3.41
N VAL A 265 6.43 -15.73 2.18
CA VAL A 265 7.62 -15.14 1.58
C VAL A 265 8.06 -13.85 2.28
N THR A 266 7.10 -12.98 2.64
CA THR A 266 7.42 -11.72 3.32
C THR A 266 7.90 -11.95 4.74
N THR A 267 7.33 -12.89 5.49
CA THR A 267 7.80 -13.27 6.83
C THR A 267 9.21 -13.86 6.78
N ALA A 268 9.50 -14.75 5.82
CA ALA A 268 10.84 -15.30 5.64
C ALA A 268 11.86 -14.20 5.35
N PHE A 269 11.51 -13.25 4.47
CA PHE A 269 12.36 -12.10 4.17
C PHE A 269 12.56 -11.18 5.38
N LEU A 270 11.49 -10.84 6.10
CA LEU A 270 11.54 -9.89 7.21
C LEU A 270 12.30 -10.44 8.43
N ASN A 271 12.17 -11.75 8.71
CA ASN A 271 12.85 -12.43 9.82
C ASN A 271 14.25 -12.94 9.44
N GLY A 272 14.52 -13.14 8.16
CA GLY A 272 15.82 -13.62 7.69
C GLY A 272 16.95 -12.68 8.08
N PRO A 273 18.21 -13.18 8.18
CA PRO A 273 19.37 -12.31 8.23
C PRO A 273 19.30 -11.40 7.00
N GLY A 274 19.56 -10.10 7.17
CA GLY A 274 19.82 -9.26 6.02
C GLY A 274 20.93 -9.97 5.23
N PHE A 275 20.71 -10.23 3.95
CA PHE A 275 21.82 -10.65 3.11
C PHE A 275 22.73 -9.42 3.01
N GLU A 276 23.69 -9.35 3.90
CA GLU A 276 24.76 -8.38 3.80
C GLU A 276 25.56 -8.74 2.53
N ALA A 277 25.53 -7.82 1.57
CA ALA A 277 26.34 -7.94 0.35
C ALA A 277 27.79 -7.60 0.67
#